data_d4c2a7a556caa1bae63fd4a1a23cea36
#
_entry.id   d4c2a7a556caa1bae63fd4a1a23cea36
#
_cell.length_a   1.000
_cell.length_b   1.000
_cell.length_c   1.000
_cell.angle_alpha   90.00
_cell.angle_beta   90.00
_cell.angle_gamma   90.00
#
_symmetry.space_group_name_H-M   'P 1'
#
loop_
_entity.id
_entity.type
_entity.pdbx_description
1 polymer ?
#
loop_
_entity_poly.entity_id
_entity_poly.type
_entity_poly.pdbx_seq_one_letter_code
_entity_poly.pdbx_strand_id
1 'polypeptide(L)'
;GHNGHIGFNEPDDVFEKQTHRVELTEMTREANNRLFNSIDEVPTHARSMGIGTIMRARKLLLVANGTAKAQIVRDALTGPVTPRVPASILQFHPDVTVVLDKDAASLL
;
A
#
# COMPACT_ATOMS: atom_id res chain seq x y z
N GLY A 1 3.44 -0.15 -2.31
CA GLY A 1 3.77 -0.93 -3.50
C GLY A 1 3.00 -0.45 -4.72
N HIS A 2 3.06 -1.18 -5.82
CA HIS A 2 2.44 -0.79 -7.08
C HIS A 2 0.91 -0.97 -7.09
N ASN A 3 0.38 -1.76 -6.16
CA ASN A 3 -1.04 -2.08 -6.04
C ASN A 3 -1.76 -1.29 -4.94
N GLY A 4 -1.08 -0.32 -4.32
CA GLY A 4 -1.67 0.53 -3.28
C GLY A 4 -1.74 -0.09 -1.90
N HIS A 5 -1.03 -1.19 -1.65
CA HIS A 5 -0.98 -1.76 -0.31
C HIS A 5 -0.33 -0.78 0.69
N ILE A 6 -0.78 -0.83 1.94
CA ILE A 6 -0.13 -0.16 3.08
C ILE A 6 0.14 -1.21 4.17
N GLY A 7 1.38 -1.22 4.70
CA GLY A 7 1.90 -2.42 5.32
C GLY A 7 1.85 -3.54 4.28
N PHE A 8 1.38 -4.72 4.65
CA PHE A 8 1.02 -5.77 3.71
C PHE A 8 -0.50 -5.95 3.57
N ASN A 9 -1.28 -4.88 3.79
CA ASN A 9 -2.70 -4.89 3.45
C ASN A 9 -2.84 -4.76 1.94
N GLU A 10 -2.96 -5.91 1.29
CA GLU A 10 -3.09 -6.07 -0.15
C GLU A 10 -4.52 -5.74 -0.61
N PRO A 11 -4.74 -5.50 -1.92
CA PRO A 11 -6.09 -5.37 -2.46
C PRO A 11 -6.98 -6.55 -2.06
N ASP A 12 -8.14 -6.24 -1.50
CA ASP A 12 -9.07 -7.22 -0.92
C ASP A 12 -10.50 -6.72 -1.08
N ASP A 13 -11.45 -7.52 -0.59
CA ASP A 13 -12.87 -7.15 -0.52
C ASP A 13 -13.21 -6.36 0.74
N VAL A 14 -12.35 -6.39 1.75
CA VAL A 14 -12.54 -5.73 3.04
C VAL A 14 -11.28 -4.99 3.49
N PHE A 15 -11.46 -3.98 4.33
CA PHE A 15 -10.38 -3.38 5.10
C PHE A 15 -10.22 -4.15 6.42
N GLU A 16 -9.15 -4.92 6.55
CA GLU A 16 -8.85 -5.62 7.80
C GLU A 16 -8.39 -4.63 8.89
N LYS A 17 -9.06 -4.67 10.03
CA LYS A 17 -8.77 -3.74 11.13
C LYS A 17 -7.52 -4.10 11.91
N GLN A 18 -7.35 -5.38 12.23
CA GLN A 18 -6.37 -5.87 13.20
C GLN A 18 -5.16 -6.49 12.51
N THR A 19 -4.10 -6.73 13.27
CA THR A 19 -2.96 -7.51 12.81
C THR A 19 -3.43 -8.89 12.37
N HIS A 20 -3.07 -9.27 11.17
CA HIS A 20 -3.56 -10.49 10.52
C HIS A 20 -2.50 -11.10 9.61
N ARG A 21 -2.73 -12.35 9.22
CA ARG A 21 -1.95 -13.04 8.22
C ARG A 21 -2.47 -12.66 6.84
N VAL A 22 -1.56 -12.32 5.95
CA VAL A 22 -1.86 -11.88 4.57
C VAL A 22 -1.24 -12.85 3.59
N GLU A 23 -1.98 -13.24 2.58
CA GLU A 23 -1.42 -13.86 1.39
C GLU A 23 -0.89 -12.77 0.47
N LEU A 24 0.40 -12.83 0.14
CA LEU A 24 1.02 -11.84 -0.73
C LEU A 24 0.64 -12.07 -2.19
N THR A 25 0.30 -11.00 -2.89
CA THR A 25 0.05 -11.09 -4.33
C THR A 25 1.34 -11.47 -5.06
N GLU A 26 1.20 -12.08 -6.23
CA GLU A 26 2.35 -12.41 -7.08
C GLU A 26 3.17 -11.15 -7.41
N MET A 27 2.52 -10.03 -7.72
CA MET A 27 3.17 -8.75 -7.95
C MET A 27 4.05 -8.32 -6.76
N THR A 28 3.55 -8.44 -5.54
CA THR A 28 4.30 -8.12 -4.33
C THR A 28 5.49 -9.06 -4.13
N ARG A 29 5.29 -10.36 -4.36
CA ARG A 29 6.37 -11.34 -4.28
C ARG A 29 7.46 -11.06 -5.32
N GLU A 30 7.09 -10.79 -6.56
CA GLU A 30 8.04 -10.42 -7.63
C GLU A 30 8.80 -9.14 -7.31
N ALA A 31 8.13 -8.12 -6.79
CA ALA A 31 8.78 -6.85 -6.40
C ALA A 31 9.82 -7.04 -5.30
N ASN A 32 9.69 -8.05 -4.45
CA ASN A 32 10.62 -8.37 -3.37
C ASN A 32 11.61 -9.48 -3.73
N ASN A 33 11.50 -10.08 -4.91
CA ASN A 33 12.35 -11.20 -5.35
C ASN A 33 13.85 -10.84 -5.33
N ARG A 34 14.21 -9.58 -5.56
CA ARG A 34 15.59 -9.09 -5.50
C ARG A 34 16.28 -9.32 -4.14
N LEU A 35 15.51 -9.52 -3.08
CA LEU A 35 16.01 -9.77 -1.73
C LEU A 35 16.27 -11.27 -1.45
N PHE A 36 15.94 -12.13 -2.40
CA PHE A 36 16.05 -13.58 -2.31
C PHE A 36 16.80 -14.14 -3.51
N ASN A 37 17.21 -15.41 -3.44
CA ASN A 37 17.92 -16.05 -4.54
C ASN A 37 17.00 -16.46 -5.70
N SER A 38 15.73 -16.77 -5.39
CA SER A 38 14.71 -17.09 -6.39
C SER A 38 13.32 -16.74 -5.87
N ILE A 39 12.36 -16.67 -6.78
CA ILE A 39 10.95 -16.42 -6.44
C ILE A 39 10.38 -17.48 -5.50
N ASP A 40 10.85 -18.72 -5.58
CA ASP A 40 10.40 -19.81 -4.72
C ASP A 40 10.79 -19.61 -3.25
N GLU A 41 11.84 -18.84 -2.97
CA GLU A 41 12.26 -18.49 -1.62
C GLU A 41 11.47 -17.31 -1.03
N VAL A 42 10.76 -16.54 -1.86
CA VAL A 42 9.94 -15.42 -1.37
C VAL A 42 8.73 -15.98 -0.62
N PRO A 43 8.51 -15.57 0.64
CA PRO A 43 7.35 -16.03 1.39
C PRO A 43 6.03 -15.78 0.65
N THR A 44 5.10 -16.72 0.78
CA THR A 44 3.76 -16.57 0.21
C THR A 44 2.83 -15.76 1.10
N HIS A 45 3.15 -15.66 2.39
CA HIS A 45 2.35 -14.99 3.40
C HIS A 45 3.23 -14.10 4.28
N ALA A 46 2.60 -13.07 4.86
CA ALA A 46 3.21 -12.22 5.87
C ALA A 46 2.20 -11.89 6.96
N ARG A 47 2.68 -11.39 8.09
CA ARG A 47 1.82 -10.75 9.10
C ARG A 47 1.88 -9.25 8.89
N SER A 48 0.74 -8.60 8.94
CA SER A 48 0.62 -7.16 8.77
C SER A 48 -0.18 -6.54 9.89
N MET A 49 0.23 -5.35 10.29
CA MET A 49 -0.61 -4.46 11.06
C MET A 49 -1.85 -4.10 10.21
N GLY A 50 -3.03 -4.16 10.82
CA GLY A 50 -4.27 -3.89 10.09
C GLY A 50 -4.52 -2.41 9.86
N ILE A 51 -5.48 -2.13 9.00
CA ILE A 51 -5.89 -0.78 8.62
C ILE A 51 -6.36 0.04 9.85
N GLY A 52 -7.09 -0.59 10.77
CA GLY A 52 -7.55 0.10 11.98
C GLY A 52 -6.42 0.59 12.87
N THR A 53 -5.33 -0.16 12.96
CA THR A 53 -4.14 0.24 13.71
C THR A 53 -3.43 1.42 13.03
N ILE A 54 -3.29 1.35 11.71
CA ILE A 54 -2.68 2.44 10.92
C ILE A 54 -3.50 3.72 11.08
N MET A 55 -4.82 3.64 10.95
CA MET A 55 -5.70 4.80 11.01
C MET A 55 -5.81 5.44 12.40
N ARG A 56 -5.40 4.75 13.46
CA ARG A 56 -5.31 5.31 14.82
C ARG A 56 -4.05 6.11 15.08
N ALA A 57 -3.08 6.11 14.19
CA ALA A 57 -1.91 6.98 14.32
C ALA A 57 -2.36 8.45 14.33
N ARG A 58 -1.70 9.28 15.13
CA ARG A 58 -2.01 10.73 15.18
C ARG A 58 -1.68 11.42 13.88
N LYS A 59 -0.56 11.01 13.27
CA LYS A 59 -0.06 11.56 12.01
C LYS A 59 0.41 10.42 11.13
N LEU A 60 0.16 10.54 9.84
CA LEU A 60 0.65 9.60 8.84
C LEU A 60 1.53 10.33 7.84
N LEU A 61 2.60 9.69 7.44
CA LEU A 61 3.48 10.14 6.38
C LEU A 61 3.48 9.10 5.27
N LEU A 62 3.03 9.50 4.09
CA LEU A 62 3.09 8.69 2.88
C LEU A 62 4.18 9.24 1.97
N VAL A 63 5.15 8.41 1.63
CA VAL A 63 6.25 8.78 0.73
C VAL A 63 6.23 7.85 -0.47
N ALA A 64 6.25 8.42 -1.67
CA ALA A 64 6.36 7.65 -2.90
C ALA A 64 7.18 8.42 -3.94
N ASN A 65 7.92 7.67 -4.77
CA ASN A 65 8.74 8.22 -5.82
C ASN A 65 8.72 7.36 -7.08
N GLY A 66 8.97 8.00 -8.21
CA GLY A 66 9.11 7.37 -9.51
C GLY A 66 7.79 7.21 -10.27
N THR A 67 7.92 7.16 -11.59
CA THR A 67 6.79 7.06 -12.54
C THR A 67 5.94 5.81 -12.30
N ALA A 68 6.55 4.70 -11.85
CA ALA A 68 5.84 3.45 -11.58
C ALA A 68 4.78 3.59 -10.46
N LYS A 69 4.87 4.65 -9.64
CA LYS A 69 3.88 4.94 -8.59
C LYS A 69 2.78 5.90 -9.02
N ALA A 70 2.93 6.56 -10.16
CA ALA A 70 2.04 7.67 -10.55
C ALA A 70 0.55 7.27 -10.58
N GLN A 71 0.23 6.14 -11.19
CA GLN A 71 -1.17 5.68 -11.29
C GLN A 71 -1.75 5.33 -9.92
N ILE A 72 -1.00 4.56 -9.11
CA ILE A 72 -1.52 4.15 -7.80
C ILE A 72 -1.59 5.31 -6.80
N VAL A 73 -0.70 6.30 -6.92
CA VAL A 73 -0.79 7.55 -6.14
C VAL A 73 -2.07 8.30 -6.48
N ARG A 74 -2.36 8.44 -7.77
CA ARG A 74 -3.62 9.05 -8.22
C ARG A 74 -4.83 8.30 -7.66
N ASP A 75 -4.86 6.97 -7.82
CA ASP A 75 -5.98 6.15 -7.38
C ASP A 75 -6.18 6.22 -5.85
N ALA A 76 -5.08 6.22 -5.10
CA ALA A 76 -5.12 6.30 -3.64
C ALA A 76 -5.58 7.67 -3.12
N LEU A 77 -5.15 8.76 -3.76
CA LEU A 77 -5.39 10.11 -3.25
C LEU A 77 -6.66 10.76 -3.82
N THR A 78 -7.06 10.40 -5.03
CA THR A 78 -8.17 11.04 -5.76
C THR A 78 -9.25 10.07 -6.23
N GLY A 79 -9.02 8.78 -6.16
CA GLY A 79 -9.97 7.76 -6.54
C GLY A 79 -10.97 7.42 -5.42
N PRO A 80 -11.88 6.47 -5.68
CA PRO A 80 -12.79 5.98 -4.65
C PRO A 80 -12.04 5.36 -3.48
N VAL A 81 -12.57 5.52 -2.25
CA VAL A 81 -12.07 4.78 -1.09
C VAL A 81 -12.59 3.36 -1.16
N THR A 82 -11.68 2.41 -1.35
CA THR A 82 -12.02 1.00 -1.56
C THR A 82 -10.90 0.09 -1.04
N PRO A 83 -11.24 -1.07 -0.46
CA PRO A 83 -10.23 -2.06 -0.07
C PRO A 83 -9.45 -2.64 -1.26
N ARG A 84 -9.91 -2.44 -2.49
CA ARG A 84 -9.14 -2.79 -3.70
C ARG A 84 -7.92 -1.90 -3.92
N VAL A 85 -7.91 -0.71 -3.31
CA VAL A 85 -6.76 0.19 -3.21
C VAL A 85 -6.60 0.54 -1.72
N PRO A 86 -5.92 -0.27 -0.93
CA PRO A 86 -5.89 -0.10 0.53
C PRO A 86 -5.45 1.29 0.98
N ALA A 87 -4.48 1.90 0.31
CA ALA A 87 -4.02 3.25 0.62
C ALA A 87 -5.10 4.33 0.42
N SER A 88 -6.19 4.04 -0.29
CA SER A 88 -7.30 4.98 -0.48
C SER A 88 -7.98 5.36 0.84
N ILE A 89 -7.90 4.51 1.88
CA ILE A 89 -8.46 4.80 3.20
C ILE A 89 -7.81 6.03 3.85
N LEU A 90 -6.58 6.37 3.46
CA LEU A 90 -5.87 7.54 3.97
C LEU A 90 -6.62 8.84 3.71
N GLN A 91 -7.50 8.89 2.71
CA GLN A 91 -8.37 10.04 2.45
C GLN A 91 -9.27 10.40 3.64
N PHE A 92 -9.54 9.44 4.53
CA PHE A 92 -10.37 9.64 5.73
C PHE A 92 -9.56 10.00 6.97
N HIS A 93 -8.23 10.00 6.90
CA HIS A 93 -7.41 10.33 8.06
C HIS A 93 -7.27 11.85 8.20
N PRO A 94 -7.36 12.40 9.44
CA PRO A 94 -7.36 13.85 9.66
C PRO A 94 -5.99 14.52 9.48
N ASP A 95 -4.89 13.77 9.49
CA ASP A 95 -3.54 14.33 9.43
C ASP A 95 -2.59 13.43 8.66
N VAL A 96 -2.65 13.51 7.34
CA VAL A 96 -1.74 12.79 6.42
C VAL A 96 -0.87 13.79 5.68
N THR A 97 0.43 13.60 5.76
CA THR A 97 1.40 14.31 4.92
C THR A 97 1.83 13.38 3.79
N VAL A 98 1.75 13.85 2.56
CA VAL A 98 2.14 13.10 1.37
C VAL A 98 3.35 13.77 0.74
N VAL A 99 4.44 13.04 0.59
CA VAL A 99 5.68 13.51 -0.04
C VAL A 99 5.93 12.69 -1.31
N LEU A 100 5.91 13.36 -2.44
CA LEU A 100 6.07 12.77 -3.77
C LEU A 100 7.14 13.51 -4.55
N ASP A 101 7.89 12.78 -5.38
CA ASP A 101 8.65 13.43 -6.44
C ASP A 101 7.70 13.80 -7.62
N LYS A 102 8.24 14.53 -8.59
CA LYS A 102 7.47 14.97 -9.77
C LYS A 102 6.92 13.79 -10.58
N ASP A 103 7.67 12.69 -10.64
CA ASP A 103 7.32 11.52 -11.42
C ASP A 103 6.15 10.78 -10.76
N ALA A 104 6.20 10.56 -9.45
CA ALA A 104 5.10 9.94 -8.71
C ALA A 104 3.83 10.81 -8.72
N ALA A 105 3.99 12.14 -8.77
CA ALA A 105 2.88 13.10 -8.81
C ALA A 105 2.37 13.39 -10.22
N SER A 106 2.93 12.79 -11.26
CA SER A 106 2.71 13.18 -12.66
C SER A 106 1.26 13.01 -13.14
N LEU A 107 0.45 12.22 -12.47
CA LEU A 107 -0.97 12.00 -12.80
C LEU A 107 -1.95 12.67 -11.83
N LEU A 108 -1.44 13.47 -10.90
CA LEU A 108 -2.27 14.27 -9.99
C LEU A 108 -2.77 15.55 -10.64
#